data_50d5642e4ee9097b8558104fe1d2acff
#
_entry.id   50d5642e4ee9097b8558104fe1d2acff
#
_cell.length_a   1.000
_cell.length_b   1.000
_cell.length_c   1.000
_cell.angle_alpha   90.00
_cell.angle_beta   90.00
_cell.angle_gamma   90.00
#
_symmetry.space_group_name_H-M   'P 1'
#
loop_
_entity.id
_entity.type
_entity.pdbx_description
1 polymer ?
#
loop_
_entity_poly.entity_id
_entity_poly.type
_entity_poly.pdbx_seq_one_letter_code
_entity_poly.pdbx_strand_id
1 'polypeptide(L)'
;TEEGDACPGHMTCRAGQSSFVVNWQGMLRSCIVLDQPSYDAFDTTDDFMTLWNKIVKETEEIKTSMECNQCKLRHVCNTCAAAAVAECGDSEGVSKYLCEYTKETVRNLKQFFYKQVY
;
A
#
# COMPACT_ATOMS: atom_id res chain seq x y z
N THR A 1 -14.11 6.76 6.57
CA THR A 1 -14.41 6.27 6.86
C THR A 1 -14.22 6.08 7.99
N GLU A 2 -14.53 6.00 8.59
CA GLU A 2 -14.30 5.77 9.67
C GLU A 2 -13.12 5.09 9.76
N GLU A 3 -12.66 4.89 10.81
CA GLU A 3 -11.50 4.27 10.91
C GLU A 3 -11.46 3.09 10.13
N GLY A 4 -12.41 2.46 10.00
CA GLY A 4 -12.35 1.26 9.26
C GLY A 4 -11.98 1.43 7.84
N ASP A 5 -11.88 2.68 7.45
CA ASP A 5 -11.65 2.88 6.07
C ASP A 5 -10.27 2.64 5.67
N ALA A 6 -9.36 2.50 6.53
CA ALA A 6 -8.00 2.17 6.12
C ALA A 6 -8.07 0.88 5.33
N CYS A 7 -7.41 0.83 4.23
CA CYS A 7 -7.35 -0.38 3.45
C CYS A 7 -6.80 -1.48 4.32
N PRO A 8 -7.57 -2.51 4.55
CA PRO A 8 -7.18 -3.52 5.51
C PRO A 8 -5.95 -4.24 5.03
N GLY A 9 -4.84 -3.81 5.50
CA GLY A 9 -3.63 -4.56 5.33
C GLY A 9 -2.91 -4.46 4.02
N HIS A 10 -3.44 -3.75 3.06
CA HIS A 10 -2.85 -3.79 1.75
C HIS A 10 -2.12 -2.51 1.40
N MET A 11 -2.84 -1.58 0.83
CA MET A 11 -2.26 -0.36 0.34
C MET A 11 -2.90 0.80 1.08
N THR A 12 -2.10 1.78 1.43
CA THR A 12 -2.65 2.97 2.07
C THR A 12 -3.21 3.93 1.04
N CYS A 13 -2.95 3.66 -0.23
CA CYS A 13 -3.53 4.43 -1.34
C CYS A 13 -4.58 3.56 -2.00
N ARG A 14 -5.11 4.03 -3.10
CA ARG A 14 -6.17 3.30 -3.81
C ARG A 14 -5.61 2.46 -4.95
N ALA A 15 -4.33 2.16 -4.92
CA ALA A 15 -3.71 1.36 -5.98
C ALA A 15 -4.40 0.00 -6.06
N GLY A 16 -4.79 -0.39 -7.27
CA GLY A 16 -5.48 -1.66 -7.47
C GLY A 16 -6.92 -1.64 -7.03
N GLN A 17 -7.44 -0.51 -6.57
CA GLN A 17 -8.86 -0.37 -6.23
C GLN A 17 -9.54 0.63 -7.13
N SER A 18 -9.00 1.83 -7.22
CA SER A 18 -9.56 2.86 -8.09
C SER A 18 -8.50 3.54 -8.94
N SER A 19 -7.24 3.09 -8.86
CA SER A 19 -6.18 3.63 -9.69
C SER A 19 -5.25 2.50 -10.13
N PHE A 20 -4.55 2.75 -11.22
CA PHE A 20 -3.62 1.76 -11.76
C PHE A 20 -2.48 2.53 -12.43
N VAL A 21 -1.44 1.80 -12.85
CA VAL A 21 -0.38 2.39 -13.64
C VAL A 21 -0.12 1.49 -14.85
N VAL A 22 0.33 2.12 -15.94
CA VAL A 22 0.88 1.37 -17.08
C VAL A 22 2.31 1.84 -17.17
N ASN A 23 3.25 0.93 -17.01
CA ASN A 23 4.65 1.32 -16.96
C ASN A 23 5.23 1.49 -18.36
N TRP A 24 6.52 1.81 -18.43
CA TRP A 24 7.16 2.09 -19.72
C TRP A 24 7.22 0.86 -20.62
N GLN A 25 7.06 -0.33 -20.06
CA GLN A 25 7.03 -1.55 -20.85
C GLN A 25 5.62 -1.90 -21.32
N GLY A 26 4.62 -1.08 -20.97
CA GLY A 26 3.24 -1.34 -21.36
C GLY A 26 2.54 -2.31 -20.45
N MET A 27 3.06 -2.54 -19.25
CA MET A 27 2.45 -3.48 -18.31
C MET A 27 1.49 -2.76 -17.39
N LEU A 28 0.28 -3.30 -17.29
CA LEU A 28 -0.74 -2.78 -16.38
C LEU A 28 -0.49 -3.35 -14.99
N ARG A 29 -0.36 -2.48 -14.02
CA ARG A 29 -0.08 -2.87 -12.64
C ARG A 29 -0.90 -2.04 -11.68
N SER A 30 -1.06 -2.56 -10.46
CA SER A 30 -1.73 -1.78 -9.42
C SER A 30 -0.82 -0.66 -8.90
N CYS A 31 0.48 -0.88 -8.86
CA CYS A 31 1.43 0.05 -8.27
C CYS A 31 2.73 0.00 -9.04
N ILE A 32 3.40 1.15 -9.19
CA ILE A 32 4.63 1.21 -9.95
C ILE A 32 5.78 0.48 -9.24
N VAL A 33 5.68 0.34 -7.93
CA VAL A 33 6.73 -0.33 -7.15
C VAL A 33 6.55 -1.84 -7.13
N LEU A 34 5.31 -2.32 -7.16
CA LEU A 34 5.05 -3.75 -7.08
C LEU A 34 5.21 -4.41 -8.44
N ASP A 35 5.90 -5.56 -8.47
CA ASP A 35 6.07 -6.32 -9.70
C ASP A 35 4.82 -7.10 -10.07
N GLN A 36 4.04 -7.48 -9.09
CA GLN A 36 2.84 -8.29 -9.30
C GLN A 36 1.68 -7.66 -8.56
N PRO A 37 0.49 -7.69 -9.07
CA PRO A 37 0.10 -8.27 -10.37
C PRO A 37 0.55 -7.40 -11.55
N SER A 38 0.78 -8.02 -12.69
CA SER A 38 1.27 -7.32 -13.87
C SER A 38 0.74 -8.03 -15.12
N TYR A 39 0.12 -7.27 -16.02
CA TYR A 39 -0.44 -7.81 -17.25
C TYR A 39 -0.12 -6.89 -18.41
N ASP A 40 0.03 -7.47 -19.59
CA ASP A 40 0.31 -6.69 -20.79
C ASP A 40 -0.94 -5.88 -21.14
N ALA A 41 -0.85 -4.57 -21.01
CA ALA A 41 -2.01 -3.69 -21.23
C ALA A 41 -2.45 -3.67 -22.70
N PHE A 42 -1.59 -4.12 -23.60
CA PHE A 42 -1.89 -4.10 -25.03
C PHE A 42 -2.17 -5.50 -25.58
N ASP A 43 -2.37 -6.47 -24.70
CA ASP A 43 -2.72 -7.81 -25.10
C ASP A 43 -4.10 -7.76 -25.75
N THR A 44 -4.21 -8.36 -26.92
CA THR A 44 -5.46 -8.34 -27.68
C THR A 44 -6.37 -9.51 -27.32
N THR A 45 -5.90 -10.46 -26.50
CA THR A 45 -6.74 -11.59 -26.12
C THR A 45 -7.78 -11.20 -25.09
N ASP A 46 -7.44 -10.28 -24.19
CA ASP A 46 -8.37 -9.84 -23.14
C ASP A 46 -8.60 -8.36 -23.28
N ASP A 47 -9.81 -7.90 -22.96
CA ASP A 47 -10.05 -6.45 -22.99
C ASP A 47 -9.58 -5.84 -21.67
N PHE A 48 -9.58 -4.52 -21.62
CA PHE A 48 -9.07 -3.81 -20.47
C PHE A 48 -9.84 -4.17 -19.20
N MET A 49 -11.15 -4.28 -19.27
CA MET A 49 -11.93 -4.57 -18.06
C MET A 49 -11.61 -5.94 -17.49
N THR A 50 -11.33 -6.91 -18.35
CA THR A 50 -10.92 -8.21 -17.88
C THR A 50 -9.58 -8.11 -17.14
N LEU A 51 -8.63 -7.39 -17.71
CA LEU A 51 -7.33 -7.20 -17.07
C LEU A 51 -7.47 -6.42 -15.76
N TRP A 52 -8.30 -5.37 -15.78
CA TRP A 52 -8.51 -4.57 -14.60
C TRP A 52 -9.11 -5.41 -13.45
N ASN A 53 -10.07 -6.25 -13.76
CA ASN A 53 -10.69 -7.10 -12.75
C ASN A 53 -9.67 -8.06 -12.15
N LYS A 54 -8.74 -8.57 -12.96
CA LYS A 54 -7.68 -9.43 -12.46
C LYS A 54 -6.75 -8.65 -11.54
N ILE A 55 -6.41 -7.42 -11.92
CA ILE A 55 -5.56 -6.56 -11.10
C ILE A 55 -6.22 -6.31 -9.74
N VAL A 56 -7.50 -5.96 -9.73
CA VAL A 56 -8.21 -5.68 -8.50
C VAL A 56 -8.22 -6.91 -7.59
N LYS A 57 -8.56 -8.05 -8.15
CA LYS A 57 -8.66 -9.27 -7.36
C LYS A 57 -7.32 -9.67 -6.78
N GLU A 58 -6.28 -9.64 -7.60
CA GLU A 58 -4.97 -10.08 -7.14
C GLU A 58 -4.36 -9.10 -6.16
N THR A 59 -4.68 -7.81 -6.29
CA THR A 59 -4.21 -6.83 -5.32
C THR A 59 -4.87 -7.07 -3.97
N GLU A 60 -6.14 -7.42 -3.96
CA GLU A 60 -6.84 -7.71 -2.72
C GLU A 60 -6.28 -8.95 -2.02
N GLU A 61 -5.69 -9.85 -2.78
CA GLU A 61 -5.15 -11.08 -2.23
C GLU A 61 -3.73 -10.94 -1.71
N ILE A 62 -3.11 -9.78 -1.87
CA ILE A 62 -1.75 -9.56 -1.36
C ILE A 62 -1.81 -9.58 0.17
N LYS A 63 -0.92 -10.36 0.77
CA LYS A 63 -0.86 -10.47 2.22
C LYS A 63 0.19 -9.52 2.75
N THR A 64 -0.13 -8.88 3.87
CA THR A 64 0.79 -7.94 4.52
C THR A 64 1.04 -8.41 5.95
N SER A 65 2.01 -7.76 6.60
CA SER A 65 2.43 -8.15 7.93
C SER A 65 1.27 -8.09 8.92
N MET A 66 1.08 -9.16 9.67
CA MET A 66 0.10 -9.17 10.75
C MET A 66 0.45 -8.14 11.81
N GLU A 67 1.74 -7.97 12.04
CA GLU A 67 2.19 -7.00 13.03
C GLU A 67 1.74 -5.59 12.63
N CYS A 68 1.90 -5.24 11.37
CA CYS A 68 1.49 -3.93 10.88
C CYS A 68 -0.04 -3.79 10.88
N ASN A 69 -0.74 -4.85 10.54
CA ASN A 69 -2.20 -4.80 10.47
C ASN A 69 -2.82 -4.57 11.84
N GLN A 70 -2.13 -5.00 12.90
CA GLN A 70 -2.62 -4.85 14.26
C GLN A 70 -1.94 -3.71 14.99
N CYS A 71 -1.10 -2.95 14.31
CA CYS A 71 -0.34 -1.88 14.96
C CYS A 71 -1.25 -0.70 15.30
N LYS A 72 -1.04 -0.13 16.46
CA LYS A 72 -1.84 1.01 16.91
C LYS A 72 -1.67 2.22 16.03
N LEU A 73 -0.55 2.31 15.33
CA LEU A 73 -0.25 3.45 14.47
C LEU A 73 -0.67 3.22 13.02
N ARG A 74 -1.44 2.15 12.76
CA ARG A 74 -1.82 1.78 11.40
C ARG A 74 -2.49 2.91 10.64
N HIS A 75 -3.29 3.70 11.34
CA HIS A 75 -4.07 4.76 10.69
C HIS A 75 -3.22 5.95 10.25
N VAL A 76 -2.05 6.13 10.85
CA VAL A 76 -1.20 7.27 10.50
C VAL A 76 0.08 6.84 9.79
N CYS A 77 0.30 5.55 9.66
CA CYS A 77 1.51 5.03 9.04
C CYS A 77 1.28 4.85 7.54
N ASN A 78 2.26 5.24 6.74
CA ASN A 78 2.15 5.13 5.29
C ASN A 78 2.68 3.82 4.74
N THR A 79 2.93 2.84 5.62
CA THR A 79 3.44 1.57 5.14
C THR A 79 2.38 0.85 4.31
N CYS A 80 2.83 0.06 3.38
CA CYS A 80 1.94 -0.69 2.51
C CYS A 80 2.72 -1.88 1.95
N ALA A 81 2.02 -2.72 1.17
CA ALA A 81 2.68 -3.88 0.59
C ALA A 81 3.87 -3.47 -0.27
N ALA A 82 3.75 -2.38 -1.01
CA ALA A 82 4.84 -1.93 -1.88
C ALA A 82 6.06 -1.53 -1.06
N ALA A 83 5.86 -0.83 0.05
CA ALA A 83 6.97 -0.45 0.91
C ALA A 83 7.65 -1.67 1.50
N ALA A 84 6.87 -2.65 1.90
CA ALA A 84 7.42 -3.88 2.46
C ALA A 84 8.24 -4.63 1.43
N VAL A 85 7.75 -4.73 0.21
CA VAL A 85 8.48 -5.40 -0.86
C VAL A 85 9.78 -4.64 -1.18
N ALA A 86 9.69 -3.31 -1.24
CA ALA A 86 10.86 -2.50 -1.59
C ALA A 86 11.96 -2.63 -0.55
N GLU A 87 11.61 -2.70 0.71
CA GLU A 87 12.60 -2.76 1.78
C GLU A 87 12.98 -4.18 2.16
N CYS A 88 12.03 -5.09 2.19
CA CYS A 88 12.24 -6.43 2.70
C CYS A 88 12.20 -7.51 1.64
N GLY A 89 11.72 -7.20 0.45
CA GLY A 89 11.55 -8.20 -0.60
C GLY A 89 10.32 -9.06 -0.41
N ASP A 90 9.44 -8.73 0.53
CA ASP A 90 8.30 -9.55 0.88
C ASP A 90 7.18 -8.64 1.37
N SER A 91 5.98 -8.80 0.81
CA SER A 91 4.85 -7.96 1.19
C SER A 91 4.45 -8.17 2.65
N GLU A 92 4.82 -9.29 3.24
CA GLU A 92 4.54 -9.55 4.65
C GLU A 92 5.64 -9.05 5.56
N GLY A 93 6.67 -8.40 5.02
CA GLY A 93 7.73 -7.83 5.84
C GLY A 93 7.30 -6.55 6.52
N VAL A 94 8.09 -6.12 7.49
CA VAL A 94 7.85 -4.87 8.19
C VAL A 94 8.90 -3.87 7.73
N SER A 95 8.46 -2.73 7.20
CA SER A 95 9.38 -1.67 6.81
C SER A 95 9.85 -0.96 8.06
N LYS A 96 11.06 -1.27 8.50
CA LYS A 96 11.58 -0.65 9.72
C LYS A 96 11.73 0.84 9.57
N TYR A 97 12.13 1.28 8.39
CA TYR A 97 12.29 2.70 8.18
C TYR A 97 10.96 3.45 8.39
N LEU A 98 9.89 2.97 7.77
CA LEU A 98 8.60 3.63 7.94
C LEU A 98 8.05 3.48 9.35
N CYS A 99 8.33 2.35 9.98
CA CYS A 99 7.91 2.13 11.34
C CYS A 99 8.55 3.17 12.28
N GLU A 100 9.86 3.36 12.16
CA GLU A 100 10.55 4.32 12.99
C GLU A 100 10.16 5.76 12.63
N TYR A 101 10.01 6.02 11.34
CA TYR A 101 9.60 7.34 10.90
C TYR A 101 8.23 7.71 11.47
N THR A 102 7.30 6.77 11.45
CA THR A 102 5.96 7.02 11.97
C THR A 102 5.98 7.26 13.48
N LYS A 103 6.74 6.44 14.20
CA LYS A 103 6.84 6.61 15.65
C LYS A 103 7.43 7.96 16.01
N GLU A 104 8.45 8.38 15.29
CA GLU A 104 9.09 9.65 15.55
C GLU A 104 8.15 10.80 15.20
N THR A 105 7.42 10.68 14.11
CA THR A 105 6.47 11.70 13.70
C THR A 105 5.38 11.88 14.76
N VAL A 106 4.84 10.78 15.26
CA VAL A 106 3.78 10.83 16.25
C VAL A 106 4.30 11.47 17.54
N ARG A 107 5.52 11.10 17.95
CA ARG A 107 6.09 11.68 19.16
C ARG A 107 6.27 13.17 19.02
N ASN A 108 6.76 13.63 17.89
CA ASN A 108 6.96 15.06 17.67
C ASN A 108 5.63 15.80 17.60
N LEU A 109 4.62 15.21 16.99
CA LEU A 109 3.31 15.85 16.94
C LEU A 109 2.70 15.98 18.32
N LYS A 110 2.84 14.96 19.15
CA LYS A 110 2.32 15.03 20.52
C LYS A 110 3.00 16.13 21.29
N GLN A 111 4.30 16.25 21.16
CA GLN A 111 5.02 17.33 21.85
C GLN A 111 4.59 18.69 21.35
N PHE A 112 4.41 18.82 20.03
CA PHE A 112 4.01 20.09 19.45
C PHE A 112 2.63 20.50 19.96
N PHE A 113 1.67 19.61 19.93
CA PHE A 113 0.32 19.93 20.38
C PHE A 113 0.28 20.20 21.88
N TYR A 114 1.08 19.48 22.63
CA TYR A 114 1.13 19.72 24.07
C TYR A 114 1.60 21.15 24.34
N LYS A 115 2.66 21.57 23.65
CA LYS A 115 3.18 22.93 23.84
C LYS A 115 2.19 24.00 23.38
N GLN A 116 1.45 23.72 22.33
CA GLN A 116 0.53 24.71 21.80
C GLN A 116 -0.72 24.86 22.66
N VAL A 117 -1.15 23.78 23.31
CA VAL A 117 -2.39 23.77 24.05
C VAL A 117 -2.17 24.05 25.54
N TYR A 118 -1.08 23.54 26.07
CA TYR A 118 -0.78 23.68 27.48
C TYR A 118 0.52 24.41 27.70
#